data_a66c301c5808460c8847ebcdf462f7fb
#
_entry.id   a66c301c5808460c8847ebcdf462f7fb
#
_cell.length_a   1.000
_cell.length_b   1.000
_cell.length_c   1.000
_cell.angle_alpha   90.00
_cell.angle_beta   90.00
_cell.angle_gamma   90.00
#
_symmetry.space_group_name_H-M   'P 1'
#
loop_
_entity.id
_entity.type
_entity.pdbx_description
1 polymer ?
#
loop_
_entity_poly.entity_id
_entity_poly.type
_entity_poly.pdbx_seq_one_letter_code
_entity_poly.pdbx_strand_id
1 'polypeptide(L)'
;EVVKAKGRLKVLSEMTDGGNAVHGSCGIGHTRWATHGEPSVVNAHPHYSRDQKIAVVHNGIIENYQEIKDRLLNKGFTFVSQTDTEVVAQLLDYYYTGESAGNALDAITRMMLHVRGSYALGVLFADEPGVIYAVRKDSPLIVGQCEDGAIIASDVPALLKYTRTVYYIDNLEIARLTPDSIEFFNIDKEPITRESTTIEWDAEAAEKGGYEH
;
A
#
# COMPACT_ATOMS: atom_id res chain seq x y z
N GLU A 1 -8.10 11.05 7.19
CA GLU A 1 -9.51 10.82 6.79
C GLU A 1 -9.59 9.62 5.86
N VAL A 2 -10.70 8.86 5.92
CA VAL A 2 -10.89 7.69 5.06
C VAL A 2 -12.32 7.56 4.61
N VAL A 3 -12.50 7.29 3.32
CA VAL A 3 -13.79 7.02 2.70
C VAL A 3 -13.75 5.66 2.02
N LYS A 4 -14.74 4.82 2.27
CA LYS A 4 -14.88 3.49 1.71
C LYS A 4 -16.27 3.31 1.14
N ALA A 5 -16.37 2.65 0.00
CA ALA A 5 -17.64 2.36 -0.65
C ALA A 5 -17.69 0.94 -1.20
N LYS A 6 -18.86 0.33 -1.22
CA LYS A 6 -19.15 -0.87 -1.99
C LYS A 6 -19.68 -0.48 -3.37
N GLY A 7 -19.16 -1.07 -4.42
CA GLY A 7 -19.64 -0.88 -5.77
C GLY A 7 -18.58 -0.31 -6.71
N ARG A 8 -19.03 0.36 -7.77
CA ARG A 8 -18.13 0.95 -8.76
C ARG A 8 -17.44 2.20 -8.21
N LEU A 9 -16.28 2.54 -8.76
CA LEU A 9 -15.51 3.75 -8.40
C LEU A 9 -16.35 5.04 -8.43
N LYS A 10 -17.38 5.11 -9.29
CA LYS A 10 -18.33 6.21 -9.34
C LYS A 10 -18.99 6.50 -7.99
N VAL A 11 -19.35 5.46 -7.22
CA VAL A 11 -19.96 5.63 -5.88
C VAL A 11 -18.99 6.34 -4.93
N LEU A 12 -17.73 5.93 -4.93
CA LEU A 12 -16.69 6.58 -4.12
C LEU A 12 -16.47 8.03 -4.58
N SER A 13 -16.43 8.27 -5.89
CA SER A 13 -16.29 9.61 -6.46
C SER A 13 -17.44 10.54 -6.06
N GLU A 14 -18.68 10.05 -6.08
CA GLU A 14 -19.85 10.81 -5.63
C GLU A 14 -19.78 11.12 -4.13
N MET A 15 -19.38 10.16 -3.29
CA MET A 15 -19.23 10.35 -1.85
C MET A 15 -18.14 11.35 -1.47
N THR A 16 -17.13 11.50 -2.32
CA THR A 16 -15.97 12.39 -2.08
C THR A 16 -16.00 13.68 -2.89
N ASP A 17 -17.13 13.96 -3.57
CA ASP A 17 -17.22 15.11 -4.50
C ASP A 17 -16.05 15.13 -5.51
N GLY A 18 -15.83 13.99 -6.19
CA GLY A 18 -14.72 13.82 -7.11
C GLY A 18 -13.32 13.86 -6.44
N GLY A 19 -13.26 13.70 -5.13
CA GLY A 19 -12.05 13.82 -4.32
C GLY A 19 -11.94 15.14 -3.55
N ASN A 20 -12.77 16.15 -3.86
CA ASN A 20 -12.68 17.48 -3.24
C ASN A 20 -13.05 17.48 -1.75
N ALA A 21 -13.85 16.51 -1.29
CA ALA A 21 -14.26 16.40 0.11
C ALA A 21 -13.18 15.71 0.98
N VAL A 22 -12.13 15.15 0.41
CA VAL A 22 -11.03 14.51 1.14
C VAL A 22 -9.80 15.39 1.06
N HIS A 23 -9.35 15.92 2.19
CA HIS A 23 -8.24 16.84 2.25
C HIS A 23 -6.97 16.15 2.72
N GLY A 24 -5.87 16.35 2.00
CA GLY A 24 -4.57 15.81 2.35
C GLY A 24 -3.55 16.00 1.25
N SER A 25 -2.27 16.07 1.63
CA SER A 25 -1.13 16.10 0.71
C SER A 25 -0.54 14.73 0.44
N CYS A 26 -1.00 13.72 1.17
CA CYS A 26 -0.54 12.34 1.08
C CYS A 26 -1.71 11.37 1.27
N GLY A 27 -1.79 10.31 0.48
CA GLY A 27 -2.87 9.36 0.57
C GLY A 27 -2.61 8.05 -0.17
N ILE A 28 -3.35 7.02 0.20
CA ILE A 28 -3.37 5.72 -0.48
C ILE A 28 -4.79 5.36 -0.89
N GLY A 29 -4.95 4.68 -2.01
CA GLY A 29 -6.23 4.26 -2.55
C GLY A 29 -6.18 2.87 -3.17
N HIS A 30 -7.34 2.20 -3.23
CA HIS A 30 -7.44 0.84 -3.74
C HIS A 30 -8.85 0.51 -4.24
N THR A 31 -8.97 -0.16 -5.38
CA THR A 31 -10.25 -0.55 -5.98
C THR A 31 -10.71 -1.96 -5.62
N ARG A 32 -9.93 -2.68 -4.87
CA ARG A 32 -10.12 -4.06 -4.38
C ARG A 32 -10.62 -5.07 -5.43
N TRP A 33 -9.84 -6.10 -5.65
CA TRP A 33 -10.29 -7.37 -6.24
C TRP A 33 -10.52 -8.36 -5.09
N ALA A 34 -11.77 -8.76 -4.85
CA ALA A 34 -12.12 -9.55 -3.67
C ALA A 34 -11.57 -10.99 -3.77
N THR A 35 -10.64 -11.34 -2.89
CA THR A 35 -10.09 -12.70 -2.71
C THR A 35 -10.57 -13.33 -1.41
N HIS A 36 -10.56 -12.58 -0.30
CA HIS A 36 -11.02 -12.99 1.03
C HIS A 36 -12.12 -12.04 1.53
N GLY A 37 -13.23 -12.61 1.97
CA GLY A 37 -14.41 -11.88 2.42
C GLY A 37 -15.24 -11.27 1.28
N GLU A 38 -16.54 -11.19 1.47
CA GLU A 38 -17.47 -10.64 0.48
C GLU A 38 -17.20 -9.14 0.21
N PRO A 39 -17.62 -8.62 -0.97
CA PRO A 39 -17.60 -7.19 -1.22
C PRO A 39 -18.50 -6.43 -0.24
N SER A 40 -17.90 -5.67 0.66
CA SER A 40 -18.57 -4.83 1.66
C SER A 40 -17.71 -3.63 2.00
N VAL A 41 -18.29 -2.62 2.65
CA VAL A 41 -17.55 -1.44 3.12
C VAL A 41 -16.49 -1.85 4.15
N VAL A 42 -16.80 -2.79 5.05
CA VAL A 42 -15.87 -3.28 6.08
C VAL A 42 -14.66 -3.96 5.45
N ASN A 43 -14.89 -4.77 4.41
CA ASN A 43 -13.85 -5.50 3.71
C ASN A 43 -13.14 -4.69 2.62
N ALA A 44 -13.57 -3.45 2.34
CA ALA A 44 -12.88 -2.56 1.42
C ALA A 44 -11.58 -2.02 2.03
N HIS A 45 -10.58 -1.77 1.17
CA HIS A 45 -9.35 -1.08 1.57
C HIS A 45 -9.58 0.45 1.74
N PRO A 46 -8.71 1.11 2.50
CA PRO A 46 -7.63 0.59 3.32
C PRO A 46 -8.12 -0.13 4.57
N HIS A 47 -7.27 -1.01 5.12
CA HIS A 47 -7.45 -1.56 6.46
C HIS A 47 -6.58 -0.81 7.47
N TYR A 48 -6.98 -0.82 8.75
CA TYR A 48 -6.31 -0.04 9.79
C TYR A 48 -5.86 -0.87 10.96
N SER A 49 -4.86 -0.34 11.68
CA SER A 49 -4.59 -0.73 13.05
C SER A 49 -5.78 -0.41 13.97
N ARG A 50 -5.83 -1.04 15.14
CA ARG A 50 -6.92 -0.86 16.12
C ARG A 50 -7.11 0.58 16.60
N ASP A 51 -6.04 1.37 16.65
CA ASP A 51 -6.04 2.79 17.00
C ASP A 51 -6.15 3.74 15.79
N GLN A 52 -6.28 3.17 14.58
CA GLN A 52 -6.37 3.86 13.30
C GLN A 52 -5.15 4.72 12.94
N LYS A 53 -4.00 4.45 13.55
CA LYS A 53 -2.75 5.16 13.24
C LYS A 53 -1.99 4.59 12.05
N ILE A 54 -2.26 3.36 11.66
CA ILE A 54 -1.63 2.71 10.51
C ILE A 54 -2.71 2.33 9.52
N ALA A 55 -2.55 2.74 8.27
CA ALA A 55 -3.45 2.41 7.17
C ALA A 55 -2.68 1.61 6.10
N VAL A 56 -3.31 0.56 5.57
CA VAL A 56 -2.69 -0.38 4.61
C VAL A 56 -3.62 -0.63 3.43
N VAL A 57 -3.07 -0.51 2.22
CA VAL A 57 -3.65 -1.08 0.99
C VAL A 57 -2.76 -2.24 0.52
N HIS A 58 -3.36 -3.25 -0.11
CA HIS A 58 -2.70 -4.50 -0.42
C HIS A 58 -3.20 -5.10 -1.73
N ASN A 59 -2.28 -5.48 -2.61
CA ASN A 59 -2.46 -6.40 -3.72
C ASN A 59 -1.71 -7.70 -3.42
N GLY A 60 -2.37 -8.84 -3.62
CA GLY A 60 -1.80 -10.16 -3.39
C GLY A 60 -2.59 -10.98 -2.39
N ILE A 61 -1.94 -11.97 -1.78
CA ILE A 61 -2.53 -12.90 -0.80
C ILE A 61 -1.53 -13.14 0.33
N ILE A 62 -1.97 -12.94 1.56
CA ILE A 62 -1.23 -13.30 2.77
C ILE A 62 -1.61 -14.73 3.14
N GLU A 63 -0.79 -15.69 2.76
CA GLU A 63 -1.09 -17.12 2.90
C GLU A 63 -1.21 -17.59 4.34
N ASN A 64 -0.40 -17.03 5.24
CA ASN A 64 -0.42 -17.38 6.66
C ASN A 64 -1.24 -16.41 7.51
N TYR A 65 -2.24 -15.72 6.92
CA TYR A 65 -3.04 -14.72 7.62
C TYR A 65 -3.77 -15.29 8.84
N GLN A 66 -4.25 -16.53 8.77
CA GLN A 66 -4.97 -17.16 9.89
C GLN A 66 -4.03 -17.41 11.08
N GLU A 67 -2.83 -17.92 10.85
CA GLU A 67 -1.82 -18.13 11.88
C GLU A 67 -1.47 -16.81 12.62
N ILE A 68 -1.25 -15.75 11.83
CA ILE A 68 -0.95 -14.43 12.39
C ILE A 68 -2.14 -13.87 13.16
N LYS A 69 -3.35 -14.01 12.60
CA LYS A 69 -4.60 -13.58 13.24
C LYS A 69 -4.80 -14.24 14.61
N ASP A 70 -4.66 -15.56 14.69
CA ASP A 70 -4.82 -16.32 15.92
C ASP A 70 -3.79 -15.89 16.98
N ARG A 71 -2.54 -15.68 16.56
CA ARG A 71 -1.48 -15.13 17.42
C ARG A 71 -1.81 -13.75 17.97
N LEU A 72 -2.33 -12.85 17.12
CA LEU A 72 -2.70 -11.49 17.52
C LEU A 72 -3.95 -11.46 18.40
N LEU A 73 -4.95 -12.31 18.14
CA LEU A 73 -6.12 -12.49 19.00
C LEU A 73 -5.71 -12.89 20.43
N ASN A 74 -4.76 -13.85 20.57
CA ASN A 74 -4.20 -14.25 21.85
C ASN A 74 -3.43 -13.13 22.57
N LYS A 75 -3.04 -12.06 21.86
CA LYS A 75 -2.41 -10.86 22.39
C LYS A 75 -3.40 -9.71 22.65
N GLY A 76 -4.70 -9.96 22.49
CA GLY A 76 -5.76 -8.99 22.74
C GLY A 76 -6.06 -8.05 21.57
N PHE A 77 -5.58 -8.35 20.36
CA PHE A 77 -5.98 -7.63 19.16
C PHE A 77 -7.39 -8.05 18.73
N THR A 78 -8.09 -7.16 18.06
CA THR A 78 -9.42 -7.40 17.52
C THR A 78 -9.42 -7.21 16.00
N PHE A 79 -10.32 -7.90 15.32
CA PHE A 79 -10.46 -7.83 13.86
C PHE A 79 -11.92 -7.54 13.52
N VAL A 80 -12.13 -6.67 12.56
CA VAL A 80 -13.47 -6.27 12.12
C VAL A 80 -13.81 -6.79 10.73
N SER A 81 -12.80 -7.05 9.90
CA SER A 81 -12.97 -7.55 8.54
C SER A 81 -12.69 -9.05 8.41
N GLN A 82 -13.07 -9.58 7.26
CA GLN A 82 -12.79 -10.96 6.87
C GLN A 82 -11.56 -11.06 5.93
N THR A 83 -10.83 -9.96 5.76
CA THR A 83 -9.71 -9.91 4.80
C THR A 83 -8.41 -10.35 5.44
N ASP A 84 -7.54 -10.90 4.63
CA ASP A 84 -6.15 -11.18 4.97
C ASP A 84 -5.33 -9.88 5.20
N THR A 85 -5.71 -8.79 4.54
CA THR A 85 -5.02 -7.49 4.64
C THR A 85 -5.11 -6.85 6.02
N GLU A 86 -6.23 -6.98 6.73
CA GLU A 86 -6.36 -6.44 8.09
C GLU A 86 -5.31 -7.02 9.03
N VAL A 87 -4.92 -8.28 8.80
CA VAL A 87 -3.88 -8.95 9.58
C VAL A 87 -2.54 -8.21 9.47
N VAL A 88 -2.22 -7.67 8.28
CA VAL A 88 -1.01 -6.86 8.08
C VAL A 88 -1.06 -5.56 8.88
N ALA A 89 -2.19 -4.87 8.87
CA ALA A 89 -2.36 -3.63 9.62
C ALA A 89 -2.21 -3.85 11.14
N GLN A 90 -2.80 -4.93 11.67
CA GLN A 90 -2.70 -5.30 13.07
C GLN A 90 -1.30 -5.81 13.45
N LEU A 91 -0.62 -6.51 12.55
CA LEU A 91 0.76 -6.96 12.78
C LEU A 91 1.75 -5.79 12.80
N LEU A 92 1.54 -4.80 11.92
CA LEU A 92 2.31 -3.55 11.95
C LEU A 92 2.10 -2.80 13.26
N ASP A 93 0.85 -2.67 13.75
CA ASP A 93 0.55 -2.07 15.05
C ASP A 93 1.28 -2.81 16.19
N TYR A 94 1.22 -4.14 16.18
CA TYR A 94 1.89 -4.95 17.19
C TYR A 94 3.39 -4.67 17.27
N TYR A 95 4.08 -4.56 16.12
CA TYR A 95 5.50 -4.24 16.11
C TYR A 95 5.76 -2.77 16.39
N TYR A 96 5.02 -1.88 15.76
CA TYR A 96 5.22 -0.42 15.87
C TYR A 96 5.07 0.09 17.30
N THR A 97 4.05 -0.36 18.00
CA THR A 97 3.79 0.02 19.40
C THR A 97 4.64 -0.77 20.41
N GLY A 98 5.18 -1.90 20.00
CA GLY A 98 5.98 -2.80 20.84
C GLY A 98 7.49 -2.71 20.56
N GLU A 99 8.01 -3.73 19.92
CA GLU A 99 9.46 -3.93 19.75
C GLU A 99 10.15 -2.85 18.90
N SER A 100 9.43 -2.25 17.96
CA SER A 100 9.96 -1.19 17.07
C SER A 100 9.93 0.20 17.69
N ALA A 101 9.26 0.37 18.86
CA ALA A 101 9.23 1.60 19.61
C ALA A 101 8.93 2.87 18.79
N GLY A 102 7.95 2.80 17.88
CA GLY A 102 7.55 3.89 17.00
C GLY A 102 8.41 4.05 15.74
N ASN A 103 9.28 3.11 15.42
CA ASN A 103 10.05 3.11 14.18
C ASN A 103 9.30 2.35 13.07
N ALA A 104 8.78 3.08 12.08
CA ALA A 104 7.98 2.51 10.99
C ALA A 104 8.78 1.55 10.11
N LEU A 105 10.03 1.90 9.76
CA LEU A 105 10.89 1.05 8.93
C LEU A 105 11.18 -0.29 9.63
N ASP A 106 11.46 -0.27 10.93
CA ASP A 106 11.68 -1.49 11.72
C ASP A 106 10.40 -2.34 11.84
N ALA A 107 9.25 -1.71 12.06
CA ALA A 107 7.96 -2.40 12.13
C ALA A 107 7.62 -3.09 10.79
N ILE A 108 7.86 -2.40 9.66
CA ILE A 108 7.67 -2.95 8.32
C ILE A 108 8.60 -4.14 8.08
N THR A 109 9.88 -4.01 8.39
CA THR A 109 10.86 -5.10 8.25
C THR A 109 10.44 -6.34 9.06
N ARG A 110 10.05 -6.16 10.32
CA ARG A 110 9.55 -7.25 11.16
C ARG A 110 8.29 -7.91 10.60
N MET A 111 7.36 -7.11 10.08
CA MET A 111 6.17 -7.63 9.39
C MET A 111 6.57 -8.47 8.19
N MET A 112 7.48 -7.99 7.33
CA MET A 112 7.94 -8.71 6.13
C MET A 112 8.57 -10.06 6.45
N LEU A 113 9.29 -10.18 7.56
CA LEU A 113 9.90 -11.43 8.02
C LEU A 113 8.88 -12.48 8.49
N HIS A 114 7.67 -12.07 8.87
CA HIS A 114 6.63 -12.95 9.39
C HIS A 114 5.54 -13.29 8.37
N VAL A 115 5.31 -12.42 7.40
CA VAL A 115 4.27 -12.62 6.37
C VAL A 115 4.77 -13.57 5.29
N ARG A 116 3.94 -14.56 4.93
CA ARG A 116 4.13 -15.46 3.79
C ARG A 116 3.11 -15.16 2.71
N GLY A 117 3.49 -15.38 1.46
CA GLY A 117 2.66 -15.14 0.30
C GLY A 117 3.20 -14.04 -0.58
N SER A 118 2.40 -13.61 -1.54
CA SER A 118 2.71 -12.51 -2.45
C SER A 118 2.00 -11.24 -1.99
N TYR A 119 2.70 -10.11 -1.99
CA TYR A 119 2.11 -8.84 -1.59
C TYR A 119 2.78 -7.63 -2.26
N ALA A 120 1.98 -6.61 -2.50
CA ALA A 120 2.40 -5.23 -2.73
C ALA A 120 1.58 -4.35 -1.79
N LEU A 121 2.26 -3.61 -0.93
CA LEU A 121 1.66 -2.83 0.13
C LEU A 121 1.95 -1.34 -0.04
N GLY A 122 0.93 -0.50 0.16
CA GLY A 122 1.10 0.90 0.48
C GLY A 122 0.69 1.13 1.94
N VAL A 123 1.56 1.74 2.72
CA VAL A 123 1.39 1.91 4.17
C VAL A 123 1.56 3.38 4.56
N LEU A 124 0.65 3.86 5.40
CA LEU A 124 0.73 5.18 6.04
C LEU A 124 0.78 5.01 7.55
N PHE A 125 1.61 5.82 8.19
CA PHE A 125 1.65 5.98 9.64
C PHE A 125 1.21 7.41 10.00
N ALA A 126 0.24 7.55 10.89
CA ALA A 126 -0.27 8.86 11.31
C ALA A 126 0.79 9.73 12.00
N ASP A 127 1.75 9.08 12.66
CA ASP A 127 2.87 9.74 13.35
C ASP A 127 3.98 10.22 12.37
N GLU A 128 3.90 9.82 11.08
CA GLU A 128 4.79 10.27 10.00
C GLU A 128 3.98 10.92 8.86
N PRO A 129 3.41 12.11 9.05
CA PRO A 129 2.60 12.78 8.03
C PRO A 129 3.41 13.08 6.76
N GLY A 130 2.81 12.84 5.60
CA GLY A 130 3.47 13.07 4.30
C GLY A 130 4.40 11.94 3.85
N VAL A 131 4.48 10.82 4.60
CA VAL A 131 5.30 9.67 4.24
C VAL A 131 4.43 8.50 3.77
N ILE A 132 4.77 7.92 2.61
CA ILE A 132 4.23 6.64 2.14
C ILE A 132 5.36 5.61 2.18
N TYR A 133 5.09 4.45 2.76
CA TYR A 133 5.94 3.28 2.60
C TYR A 133 5.37 2.34 1.55
N ALA A 134 6.20 1.92 0.62
CA ALA A 134 5.87 0.95 -0.43
C ALA A 134 6.73 -0.29 -0.28
N VAL A 135 6.10 -1.45 -0.23
CA VAL A 135 6.79 -2.72 0.05
C VAL A 135 6.24 -3.80 -0.87
N ARG A 136 7.09 -4.67 -1.40
CA ARG A 136 6.61 -5.77 -2.23
C ARG A 136 7.35 -7.09 -2.01
N LYS A 137 6.62 -8.16 -2.31
CA LYS A 137 7.14 -9.51 -2.55
C LYS A 137 6.23 -10.20 -3.59
N ASP A 138 6.80 -10.57 -4.72
CA ASP A 138 6.16 -11.33 -5.81
C ASP A 138 4.91 -10.69 -6.46
N SER A 139 4.42 -9.57 -5.94
CA SER A 139 3.35 -8.76 -6.55
C SER A 139 3.94 -7.48 -7.15
N PRO A 140 3.40 -6.96 -8.27
CA PRO A 140 3.94 -5.76 -8.91
C PRO A 140 3.68 -4.51 -8.07
N LEU A 141 4.71 -3.67 -7.96
CA LEU A 141 4.65 -2.34 -7.36
C LEU A 141 5.74 -1.47 -7.96
N ILE A 142 5.38 -0.26 -8.35
CA ILE A 142 6.25 0.69 -9.04
C ILE A 142 6.18 2.02 -8.31
N VAL A 143 7.30 2.69 -8.20
CA VAL A 143 7.40 4.05 -7.67
C VAL A 143 7.64 5.01 -8.83
N GLY A 144 6.86 6.07 -8.92
CA GLY A 144 7.06 7.16 -9.88
C GLY A 144 7.58 8.41 -9.19
N GLN A 145 8.55 9.08 -9.79
CA GLN A 145 9.02 10.38 -9.36
C GLN A 145 8.28 11.47 -10.13
N CYS A 146 7.55 12.32 -9.42
CA CYS A 146 6.85 13.45 -9.98
C CYS A 146 7.61 14.77 -9.73
N GLU A 147 7.18 15.85 -10.37
CA GLU A 147 7.75 17.19 -10.15
C GLU A 147 7.56 17.63 -8.68
N ASP A 148 6.37 17.41 -8.13
CA ASP A 148 5.98 17.84 -6.79
C ASP A 148 5.78 16.68 -5.80
N GLY A 149 6.58 15.60 -5.92
CA GLY A 149 6.49 14.48 -5.00
C GLY A 149 6.69 13.11 -5.63
N ALA A 150 6.09 12.10 -5.04
CA ALA A 150 6.21 10.72 -5.49
C ALA A 150 4.86 9.99 -5.45
N ILE A 151 4.71 8.96 -6.29
CA ILE A 151 3.51 8.17 -6.43
C ILE A 151 3.84 6.68 -6.49
N ILE A 152 2.96 5.84 -5.97
CA ILE A 152 3.04 4.38 -6.13
C ILE A 152 1.88 3.86 -6.94
N ALA A 153 2.12 2.83 -7.74
CA ALA A 153 1.08 2.11 -8.47
C ALA A 153 1.44 0.64 -8.66
N SER A 154 0.44 -0.17 -8.89
CA SER A 154 0.62 -1.58 -9.25
C SER A 154 1.00 -1.78 -10.71
N ASP A 155 0.78 -0.78 -11.57
CA ASP A 155 1.05 -0.86 -13.00
C ASP A 155 1.48 0.48 -13.58
N VAL A 156 2.35 0.45 -14.61
CA VAL A 156 2.92 1.61 -15.29
C VAL A 156 1.87 2.55 -15.88
N PRO A 157 0.81 2.08 -16.59
CA PRO A 157 -0.21 2.95 -17.18
C PRO A 157 -0.82 3.95 -16.20
N ALA A 158 -0.98 3.56 -14.92
CA ALA A 158 -1.52 4.42 -13.89
C ALA A 158 -0.62 5.62 -13.56
N LEU A 159 0.69 5.52 -13.82
CA LEU A 159 1.68 6.57 -13.56
C LEU A 159 1.86 7.53 -14.71
N LEU A 160 1.64 7.11 -15.97
CA LEU A 160 2.03 7.86 -17.17
C LEU A 160 1.37 9.23 -17.31
N LYS A 161 0.22 9.43 -16.65
CA LYS A 161 -0.44 10.74 -16.58
C LYS A 161 0.35 11.76 -15.73
N TYR A 162 1.16 11.27 -14.81
CA TYR A 162 1.85 12.08 -13.80
C TYR A 162 3.37 12.12 -14.03
N THR A 163 3.96 10.99 -14.43
CA THR A 163 5.40 10.88 -14.63
C THR A 163 5.76 9.74 -15.58
N ARG A 164 6.93 9.88 -16.21
CA ARG A 164 7.58 8.81 -16.99
C ARG A 164 8.84 8.28 -16.30
N THR A 165 9.27 8.91 -15.21
CA THR A 165 10.42 8.49 -14.43
C THR A 165 9.95 7.54 -13.33
N VAL A 166 10.33 6.27 -13.43
CA VAL A 166 9.90 5.21 -12.51
C VAL A 166 11.06 4.44 -11.93
N TYR A 167 10.84 3.88 -10.74
CA TYR A 167 11.75 2.94 -10.09
C TYR A 167 11.01 1.61 -9.89
N TYR A 168 11.66 0.54 -10.27
CA TYR A 168 11.19 -0.82 -9.98
C TYR A 168 11.78 -1.27 -8.64
N ILE A 169 10.91 -1.66 -7.72
CA ILE A 169 11.30 -2.19 -6.41
C ILE A 169 11.47 -3.70 -6.55
N ASP A 170 12.56 -4.27 -6.04
CA ASP A 170 12.75 -5.72 -5.98
C ASP A 170 12.02 -6.33 -4.77
N ASN A 171 11.98 -7.66 -4.73
CA ASN A 171 11.38 -8.38 -3.61
C ASN A 171 12.11 -8.07 -2.31
N LEU A 172 11.32 -7.86 -1.25
CA LEU A 172 11.79 -7.55 0.10
C LEU A 172 12.55 -6.23 0.22
N GLU A 173 12.31 -5.30 -0.70
CA GLU A 173 12.74 -3.93 -0.57
C GLU A 173 11.61 -3.03 -0.10
N ILE A 174 11.99 -1.94 0.53
CA ILE A 174 11.12 -0.92 1.07
C ILE A 174 11.46 0.40 0.39
N ALA A 175 10.48 1.07 -0.22
CA ALA A 175 10.60 2.46 -0.63
C ALA A 175 9.89 3.35 0.39
N ARG A 176 10.58 4.38 0.86
CA ARG A 176 10.05 5.46 1.68
C ARG A 176 9.92 6.71 0.83
N LEU A 177 8.69 7.15 0.63
CA LEU A 177 8.37 8.29 -0.21
C LEU A 177 7.98 9.48 0.66
N THR A 178 8.60 10.62 0.41
CA THR A 178 8.23 11.92 0.97
C THR A 178 7.91 12.89 -0.17
N PRO A 179 7.41 14.09 0.10
CA PRO A 179 7.26 15.11 -0.94
C PRO A 179 8.57 15.43 -1.68
N ASP A 180 9.70 15.36 -0.99
CA ASP A 180 11.00 15.83 -1.47
C ASP A 180 11.98 14.71 -1.85
N SER A 181 11.70 13.46 -1.46
CA SER A 181 12.65 12.34 -1.64
C SER A 181 12.01 10.99 -1.80
N ILE A 182 12.71 10.09 -2.49
CA ILE A 182 12.44 8.66 -2.55
C ILE A 182 13.69 7.95 -2.07
N GLU A 183 13.55 7.20 -0.98
CA GLU A 183 14.62 6.42 -0.38
C GLU A 183 14.28 4.94 -0.47
N PHE A 184 15.29 4.10 -0.71
CA PHE A 184 15.11 2.66 -0.77
C PHE A 184 15.95 1.96 0.28
N PHE A 185 15.41 0.89 0.85
CA PHE A 185 16.06 0.09 1.89
C PHE A 185 15.91 -1.39 1.57
N ASN A 186 16.92 -2.16 1.93
CA ASN A 186 16.83 -3.62 1.94
C ASN A 186 16.14 -4.12 3.22
N ILE A 187 15.96 -5.44 3.33
CA ILE A 187 15.34 -6.08 4.48
C ILE A 187 16.11 -5.88 5.80
N ASP A 188 17.40 -5.57 5.72
CA ASP A 188 18.25 -5.27 6.86
C ASP A 188 18.21 -3.77 7.25
N LYS A 189 17.35 -2.99 6.61
CA LYS A 189 17.18 -1.54 6.78
C LYS A 189 18.38 -0.71 6.34
N GLU A 190 19.24 -1.28 5.54
CA GLU A 190 20.36 -0.55 4.93
C GLU A 190 19.85 0.22 3.72
N PRO A 191 20.26 1.50 3.54
CA PRO A 191 19.92 2.25 2.37
C PRO A 191 20.57 1.65 1.12
N ILE A 192 19.77 1.55 0.05
CA ILE A 192 20.22 1.07 -1.26
C ILE A 192 19.95 2.11 -2.34
N THR A 193 20.77 2.12 -3.38
CA THR A 193 20.57 2.98 -4.55
C THR A 193 19.79 2.24 -5.62
N ARG A 194 18.77 2.90 -6.19
CA ARG A 194 18.01 2.43 -7.34
C ARG A 194 18.14 3.40 -8.50
N GLU A 195 18.38 2.86 -9.69
CA GLU A 195 18.37 3.64 -10.92
C GLU A 195 16.93 3.83 -11.41
N SER A 196 16.63 5.04 -11.85
CA SER A 196 15.34 5.31 -12.49
C SER A 196 15.32 4.81 -13.92
N THR A 197 14.14 4.44 -14.38
CA THR A 197 13.86 4.07 -15.77
C THR A 197 12.90 5.08 -16.37
N THR A 198 13.18 5.55 -17.58
CA THR A 198 12.26 6.41 -18.33
C THR A 198 11.36 5.54 -19.21
N ILE A 199 10.05 5.69 -19.07
CA ILE A 199 9.06 4.98 -19.89
C ILE A 199 8.88 5.73 -21.22
N GLU A 200 9.23 5.06 -22.31
CA GLU A 200 9.18 5.65 -23.67
C GLU A 200 7.84 5.50 -24.37
N TRP A 201 7.02 4.51 -24.00
CA TRP A 201 5.73 4.24 -24.64
C TRP A 201 4.58 5.03 -23.99
N ASP A 202 3.50 5.24 -24.76
CA ASP A 202 2.34 6.01 -24.33
C ASP A 202 1.23 5.11 -23.77
N ALA A 203 0.46 5.64 -22.80
CA ALA A 203 -0.66 4.93 -22.17
C ALA A 203 -1.72 4.49 -23.19
N GLU A 204 -2.00 5.30 -24.23
CA GLU A 204 -2.94 4.96 -25.29
C GLU A 204 -2.51 3.74 -26.12
N ALA A 205 -1.19 3.55 -26.29
CA ALA A 205 -0.65 2.37 -26.97
C ALA A 205 -0.79 1.09 -26.12
N ALA A 206 -0.82 1.24 -24.79
CA ALA A 206 -0.98 0.13 -23.85
C ALA A 206 -2.44 -0.30 -23.64
N GLU A 207 -3.38 0.66 -23.65
CA GLU A 207 -4.80 0.37 -23.37
C GLU A 207 -5.48 -0.51 -24.39
N LYS A 208 -5.06 -0.50 -25.65
CA LYS A 208 -5.75 -1.23 -26.73
C LYS A 208 -4.88 -2.23 -27.48
N GLY A 209 -3.55 -2.21 -27.35
CA GLY A 209 -2.66 -3.14 -28.06
C GLY A 209 -2.96 -3.29 -29.56
N GLY A 210 -3.62 -2.28 -30.18
CA GLY A 210 -4.09 -2.32 -31.58
C GLY A 210 -5.45 -2.98 -31.77
N TYR A 211 -6.17 -3.33 -30.69
CA TYR A 211 -7.51 -3.94 -30.77
C TYR A 211 -8.62 -2.93 -30.43
N GLU A 212 -9.82 -3.11 -31.00
CA GLU A 212 -10.97 -2.22 -30.73
C GLU A 212 -11.55 -2.37 -29.31
N HIS A 213 -11.26 -3.48 -28.63
CA HIS A 213 -11.75 -3.81 -27.28
C HIS A 213 -10.83 -4.82 -26.58
#